data_2ebf424c269a04d73454a451eef1e377
#
_entry.id   2ebf424c269a04d73454a451eef1e377
#
_cell.length_a   1.000
_cell.length_b   1.000
_cell.length_c   1.000
_cell.angle_alpha   90.00
_cell.angle_beta   90.00
_cell.angle_gamma   90.00
#
_symmetry.space_group_name_H-M   'P 1'
#
loop_
_entity.id
_entity.type
_entity.pdbx_description
1 polymer ?
#
loop_
_entity_poly.entity_id
_entity_poly.type
_entity_poly.pdbx_seq_one_letter_code
_entity_poly.pdbx_strand_id
1 'polypeptide(L)'
;MSVKLGVAPIAWSNDDMPELGGETTLEQCLKEANEAGYIGIESGGKFPKKSSELIPKLNQFNLKLCSGWYGANLRKNSVEEEKKSIQEQLNLFKDCDAPCIVFAEVSGSIQGDPNRKLSTRPQMERDEWQKFCEKISELGKYLEDEGMPLAYHHHMGTVIETQKDTERLIENTHESVKLTLDTGHMLFAKGDSKYILQNYHERILHVHCKDIRLSLIHI
;
A
#
# COMPACT_ATOMS: atom_id res chain seq x y z
N MET A 1 12.88 -14.20 14.78
CA MET A 1 12.37 -12.82 14.59
C MET A 1 10.99 -12.72 15.22
N SER A 2 10.70 -11.66 15.99
CA SER A 2 9.35 -11.41 16.48
C SER A 2 8.57 -10.63 15.42
N VAL A 3 7.34 -11.04 15.15
CA VAL A 3 6.43 -10.30 14.27
C VAL A 3 6.06 -8.98 14.96
N LYS A 4 6.11 -7.87 14.22
CA LYS A 4 5.65 -6.55 14.68
C LYS A 4 4.25 -6.31 14.14
N LEU A 5 3.32 -5.96 15.01
CA LEU A 5 1.93 -5.71 14.64
C LEU A 5 1.69 -4.21 14.52
N GLY A 6 1.23 -3.79 13.36
CA GLY A 6 0.73 -2.45 13.07
C GLY A 6 -0.73 -2.50 12.65
N VAL A 7 -1.36 -1.33 12.54
CA VAL A 7 -2.73 -1.19 12.08
C VAL A 7 -2.86 -0.06 11.08
N ALA A 8 -3.72 -0.21 10.08
CA ALA A 8 -4.05 0.88 9.17
C ALA A 8 -5.20 1.73 9.77
N PRO A 9 -5.16 3.07 9.64
CA PRO A 9 -6.20 3.96 10.18
C PRO A 9 -7.57 3.77 9.53
N ILE A 10 -7.64 3.04 8.42
CA ILE A 10 -8.88 2.72 7.71
C ILE A 10 -9.92 2.00 8.60
N ALA A 11 -9.49 1.40 9.72
CA ALA A 11 -10.40 0.82 10.71
C ALA A 11 -11.25 1.88 11.46
N TRP A 12 -10.81 3.14 11.47
CA TRP A 12 -11.47 4.27 12.14
C TRP A 12 -12.00 5.32 11.17
N SER A 13 -11.28 5.56 10.08
CA SER A 13 -11.68 6.52 9.04
C SER A 13 -11.20 6.04 7.68
N ASN A 14 -12.05 6.16 6.68
CA ASN A 14 -11.76 5.68 5.34
C ASN A 14 -11.39 6.85 4.41
N ASP A 15 -10.18 6.85 3.87
CA ASP A 15 -9.72 7.92 2.97
C ASP A 15 -10.38 7.84 1.58
N ASP A 16 -10.80 6.64 1.13
CA ASP A 16 -11.54 6.44 -0.14
C ASP A 16 -13.04 6.75 0.00
N MET A 17 -13.60 6.64 1.21
CA MET A 17 -15.00 6.92 1.55
C MET A 17 -15.05 7.79 2.82
N PRO A 18 -14.77 9.11 2.72
CA PRO A 18 -14.60 10.00 3.88
C PRO A 18 -15.82 10.12 4.80
N GLU A 19 -17.00 9.75 4.31
CA GLU A 19 -18.22 9.65 5.11
C GLU A 19 -18.19 8.50 6.14
N LEU A 20 -17.29 7.53 5.98
CA LEU A 20 -17.11 6.45 6.93
C LEU A 20 -16.04 6.82 7.94
N GLY A 21 -16.47 7.17 9.17
CA GLY A 21 -15.60 7.53 10.28
C GLY A 21 -14.95 8.91 10.12
N GLY A 22 -15.54 9.80 9.32
CA GLY A 22 -15.04 11.17 9.11
C GLY A 22 -14.94 11.98 10.39
N GLU A 23 -15.81 11.73 11.36
CA GLU A 23 -15.86 12.35 12.68
C GLU A 23 -14.80 11.80 13.66
N THR A 24 -14.24 10.63 13.42
CA THR A 24 -13.21 10.04 14.30
C THR A 24 -11.93 10.87 14.23
N THR A 25 -11.45 11.33 15.38
CA THR A 25 -10.23 12.14 15.45
C THR A 25 -8.97 11.26 15.31
N LEU A 26 -7.86 11.86 14.86
CA LEU A 26 -6.57 11.16 14.82
C LEU A 26 -6.16 10.71 16.23
N GLU A 27 -6.38 11.54 17.25
CA GLU A 27 -6.07 11.23 18.65
C GLU A 27 -6.81 9.98 19.13
N GLN A 28 -8.09 9.85 18.79
CA GLN A 28 -8.89 8.67 19.12
C GLN A 28 -8.31 7.42 18.44
N CYS A 29 -8.02 7.51 17.14
CA CYS A 29 -7.42 6.43 16.37
C CYS A 29 -6.10 5.95 16.99
N LEU A 30 -5.18 6.88 17.31
CA LEU A 30 -3.88 6.56 17.90
C LEU A 30 -4.02 5.95 19.31
N LYS A 31 -4.91 6.50 20.13
CA LYS A 31 -5.19 5.98 21.46
C LYS A 31 -5.70 4.55 21.43
N GLU A 32 -6.73 4.29 20.62
CA GLU A 32 -7.35 2.97 20.52
C GLU A 32 -6.41 1.94 19.88
N ALA A 33 -5.57 2.36 18.91
CA ALA A 33 -4.53 1.51 18.34
C ALA A 33 -3.51 1.05 19.40
N ASN A 34 -3.06 1.95 20.26
CA ASN A 34 -2.18 1.61 21.37
C ASN A 34 -2.88 0.72 22.43
N GLU A 35 -4.11 1.04 22.81
CA GLU A 35 -4.90 0.25 23.77
C GLU A 35 -5.17 -1.18 23.25
N ALA A 36 -5.30 -1.36 21.94
CA ALA A 36 -5.43 -2.67 21.29
C ALA A 36 -4.10 -3.46 21.22
N GLY A 37 -2.97 -2.85 21.64
CA GLY A 37 -1.66 -3.48 21.70
C GLY A 37 -0.83 -3.41 20.41
N TYR A 38 -1.22 -2.59 19.45
CA TYR A 38 -0.40 -2.31 18.27
C TYR A 38 0.82 -1.46 18.65
N ILE A 39 1.95 -1.71 17.99
CA ILE A 39 3.19 -0.95 18.16
C ILE A 39 3.48 -0.01 16.99
N GLY A 40 2.71 -0.13 15.91
CA GLY A 40 2.83 0.68 14.72
C GLY A 40 1.49 1.03 14.12
N ILE A 41 1.49 2.09 13.33
CA ILE A 41 0.32 2.53 12.57
C ILE A 41 0.76 3.01 11.19
N GLU A 42 -0.04 2.78 10.16
CA GLU A 42 0.17 3.35 8.84
C GLU A 42 -0.31 4.80 8.78
N SER A 43 0.31 5.61 7.93
CA SER A 43 -0.19 6.97 7.71
C SER A 43 -1.50 6.97 6.92
N GLY A 44 -2.35 7.95 7.18
CA GLY A 44 -3.58 8.21 6.45
C GLY A 44 -3.81 9.70 6.26
N GLY A 45 -4.94 10.07 5.66
CA GLY A 45 -5.25 11.44 5.29
C GLY A 45 -5.28 12.44 6.46
N LYS A 46 -5.60 11.99 7.67
CA LYS A 46 -5.65 12.82 8.89
C LYS A 46 -4.28 13.03 9.54
N PHE A 47 -3.23 12.36 9.07
CA PHE A 47 -1.90 12.43 9.69
C PHE A 47 -1.15 13.70 9.29
N PRO A 48 -0.38 14.33 10.21
CA PRO A 48 0.52 15.42 9.88
C PRO A 48 1.49 15.04 8.75
N LYS A 49 1.74 15.97 7.85
CA LYS A 49 2.66 15.77 6.71
C LYS A 49 4.10 16.19 7.02
N LYS A 50 4.36 16.70 8.22
CA LYS A 50 5.70 17.09 8.68
C LYS A 50 6.15 16.17 9.80
N SER A 51 7.37 15.67 9.73
CA SER A 51 7.97 14.80 10.74
C SER A 51 8.03 15.45 12.12
N SER A 52 8.28 16.77 12.17
CA SER A 52 8.30 17.55 13.42
C SER A 52 6.95 17.59 14.15
N GLU A 53 5.85 17.32 13.46
CA GLU A 53 4.51 17.25 14.03
C GLU A 53 4.07 15.79 14.26
N LEU A 54 4.43 14.90 13.32
CA LEU A 54 4.01 13.50 13.34
C LEU A 54 4.73 12.69 14.42
N ILE A 55 6.05 12.82 14.52
CA ILE A 55 6.87 12.04 15.47
C ILE A 55 6.43 12.28 16.93
N PRO A 56 6.29 13.55 17.42
CA PRO A 56 5.80 13.79 18.78
C PRO A 56 4.40 13.20 19.01
N LYS A 57 3.51 13.31 18.01
CA LYS A 57 2.14 12.78 18.11
C LYS A 57 2.14 11.26 18.22
N LEU A 58 2.90 10.54 17.42
CA LEU A 58 3.04 9.08 17.52
C LEU A 58 3.65 8.65 18.85
N ASN A 59 4.70 9.34 19.29
CA ASN A 59 5.38 9.05 20.56
C ASN A 59 4.46 9.21 21.76
N GLN A 60 3.52 10.17 21.74
CA GLN A 60 2.53 10.38 22.79
C GLN A 60 1.67 9.12 23.03
N PHE A 61 1.47 8.30 22.01
CA PHE A 61 0.68 7.07 22.05
C PHE A 61 1.55 5.80 21.96
N ASN A 62 2.87 5.89 22.14
CA ASN A 62 3.83 4.77 22.02
C ASN A 62 3.74 4.01 20.68
N LEU A 63 3.38 4.70 19.61
CA LEU A 63 3.29 4.14 18.27
C LEU A 63 4.46 4.61 17.41
N LYS A 64 4.77 3.80 16.37
CA LYS A 64 5.71 4.16 15.31
C LYS A 64 4.99 4.17 13.97
N LEU A 65 5.47 4.97 13.03
CA LEU A 65 5.03 4.86 11.65
C LEU A 65 5.54 3.53 11.07
N CYS A 66 4.64 2.66 10.61
CA CYS A 66 5.05 1.37 10.05
C CYS A 66 4.95 1.30 8.52
N SER A 67 4.25 2.21 7.89
CA SER A 67 4.14 2.39 6.44
C SER A 67 3.11 3.47 6.12
N GLY A 68 2.68 3.54 4.86
CA GLY A 68 1.54 4.31 4.38
C GLY A 68 1.40 4.18 2.88
N TRP A 69 0.21 4.43 2.41
CA TRP A 69 -0.14 4.31 1.00
C TRP A 69 0.48 5.42 0.15
N TYR A 70 1.05 5.03 -1.00
CA TYR A 70 1.42 5.93 -2.08
C TYR A 70 0.77 5.47 -3.39
N GLY A 71 -0.12 6.30 -3.93
CA GLY A 71 -0.79 6.08 -5.22
C GLY A 71 0.01 6.67 -6.37
N ALA A 72 0.74 5.84 -7.10
CA ALA A 72 1.58 6.23 -8.21
C ALA A 72 0.81 6.37 -9.53
N ASN A 73 1.33 7.20 -10.42
CA ASN A 73 0.85 7.33 -11.80
C ASN A 73 1.96 6.96 -12.81
N LEU A 74 2.73 5.91 -12.52
CA LEU A 74 3.93 5.53 -13.29
C LEU A 74 3.60 5.08 -14.73
N ARG A 75 2.39 4.63 -14.99
CA ARG A 75 1.91 4.36 -16.35
C ARG A 75 1.86 5.62 -17.21
N LYS A 76 1.57 6.78 -16.60
CA LYS A 76 1.48 8.08 -17.28
C LYS A 76 2.77 8.89 -17.17
N ASN A 77 3.36 8.89 -15.99
CA ASN A 77 4.54 9.67 -15.66
C ASN A 77 5.83 8.96 -16.11
N SER A 78 6.89 9.72 -16.32
CA SER A 78 8.26 9.21 -16.32
C SER A 78 8.71 8.84 -14.90
N VAL A 79 9.79 8.08 -14.78
CA VAL A 79 10.37 7.74 -13.47
C VAL A 79 10.83 8.98 -12.73
N GLU A 80 11.40 9.96 -13.43
CA GLU A 80 11.85 11.23 -12.83
C GLU A 80 10.69 12.10 -12.30
N GLU A 81 9.55 12.09 -12.98
CA GLU A 81 8.35 12.76 -12.48
C GLU A 81 7.82 12.06 -11.23
N GLU A 82 7.82 10.72 -11.21
CA GLU A 82 7.36 9.95 -10.07
C GLU A 82 8.30 10.08 -8.87
N LYS A 83 9.63 10.11 -9.07
CA LYS A 83 10.62 10.43 -8.03
C LYS A 83 10.34 11.79 -7.36
N LYS A 84 10.00 12.80 -8.17
CA LYS A 84 9.62 14.12 -7.63
C LYS A 84 8.32 14.08 -6.84
N SER A 85 7.32 13.34 -7.34
CA SER A 85 6.01 13.24 -6.71
C SER A 85 6.05 12.54 -5.36
N ILE A 86 6.88 11.50 -5.22
CA ILE A 86 7.00 10.73 -3.98
C ILE A 86 7.91 11.39 -2.92
N GLN A 87 8.69 12.41 -3.31
CA GLN A 87 9.80 12.94 -2.49
C GLN A 87 9.36 13.43 -1.09
N GLU A 88 8.23 14.11 -0.99
CA GLU A 88 7.73 14.61 0.31
C GLU A 88 7.39 13.45 1.25
N GLN A 89 6.73 12.42 0.74
CA GLN A 89 6.37 11.23 1.52
C GLN A 89 7.62 10.40 1.86
N LEU A 90 8.55 10.28 0.92
CA LEU A 90 9.84 9.61 1.15
C LEU A 90 10.60 10.26 2.32
N ASN A 91 10.72 11.59 2.31
CA ASN A 91 11.39 12.33 3.38
C ASN A 91 10.69 12.14 4.73
N LEU A 92 9.35 12.27 4.75
CA LEU A 92 8.55 12.06 5.96
C LEU A 92 8.77 10.65 6.53
N PHE A 93 8.75 9.63 5.68
CA PHE A 93 8.89 8.24 6.12
C PHE A 93 10.31 7.92 6.59
N LYS A 94 11.33 8.48 5.94
CA LYS A 94 12.73 8.37 6.40
C LYS A 94 12.91 9.02 7.77
N ASP A 95 12.39 10.22 7.97
CA ASP A 95 12.44 10.92 9.27
C ASP A 95 11.73 10.14 10.39
N CYS A 96 10.68 9.38 10.05
CA CYS A 96 9.90 8.57 11.00
C CYS A 96 10.43 7.13 11.17
N ASP A 97 11.54 6.76 10.54
CA ASP A 97 12.09 5.39 10.53
C ASP A 97 11.08 4.33 10.04
N ALA A 98 10.20 4.69 9.10
CA ALA A 98 9.27 3.73 8.52
C ALA A 98 10.02 2.65 7.71
N PRO A 99 9.61 1.37 7.81
CA PRO A 99 10.33 0.28 7.15
C PRO A 99 10.13 0.18 5.64
N CYS A 100 9.04 0.73 5.11
CA CYS A 100 8.71 0.69 3.68
C CYS A 100 7.62 1.69 3.29
N ILE A 101 7.43 1.85 1.98
CA ILE A 101 6.27 2.54 1.39
C ILE A 101 5.35 1.47 0.78
N VAL A 102 4.08 1.45 1.17
CA VAL A 102 3.03 0.68 0.48
C VAL A 102 2.65 1.42 -0.79
N PHE A 103 2.95 0.82 -1.92
CA PHE A 103 2.90 1.44 -3.25
C PHE A 103 1.87 0.76 -4.14
N ALA A 104 1.05 1.53 -4.87
CA ALA A 104 0.20 0.98 -5.92
C ALA A 104 0.16 1.90 -7.14
N GLU A 105 0.06 1.32 -8.32
CA GLU A 105 -0.22 2.06 -9.57
C GLU A 105 -1.73 2.33 -9.67
N VAL A 106 -2.11 3.61 -9.64
CA VAL A 106 -3.52 4.01 -9.57
C VAL A 106 -4.04 4.73 -10.83
N SER A 107 -3.22 4.84 -11.89
CA SER A 107 -3.66 5.47 -13.14
C SER A 107 -4.88 4.76 -13.73
N GLY A 108 -6.03 5.45 -13.69
CA GLY A 108 -7.30 4.92 -14.19
C GLY A 108 -7.94 3.86 -13.29
N SER A 109 -7.47 3.72 -12.04
CA SER A 109 -8.12 2.84 -11.05
C SER A 109 -9.58 3.23 -10.82
N ILE A 110 -10.38 2.27 -10.42
CA ILE A 110 -11.81 2.44 -10.15
C ILE A 110 -12.19 2.16 -8.71
N GLN A 111 -11.20 1.97 -7.84
CA GLN A 111 -11.38 1.58 -6.43
C GLN A 111 -12.22 2.56 -5.61
N GLY A 112 -12.18 3.87 -5.94
CA GLY A 112 -12.94 4.92 -5.25
C GLY A 112 -14.27 5.28 -5.93
N ASP A 113 -14.73 4.53 -6.95
CA ASP A 113 -15.98 4.81 -7.66
C ASP A 113 -16.97 3.64 -7.53
N PRO A 114 -17.94 3.72 -6.61
CA PRO A 114 -18.91 2.65 -6.36
C PRO A 114 -19.85 2.40 -7.56
N ASN A 115 -19.91 3.31 -8.53
CA ASN A 115 -20.75 3.19 -9.73
C ASN A 115 -20.04 2.43 -10.86
N ARG A 116 -18.74 2.18 -10.75
CA ARG A 116 -17.97 1.47 -11.76
C ARG A 116 -17.99 -0.03 -11.50
N LYS A 117 -18.27 -0.79 -12.54
CA LYS A 117 -18.18 -2.26 -12.46
C LYS A 117 -16.71 -2.67 -12.34
N LEU A 118 -16.37 -3.54 -11.40
CA LEU A 118 -15.00 -4.04 -11.19
C LEU A 118 -14.38 -4.67 -12.44
N SER A 119 -15.22 -5.27 -13.30
CA SER A 119 -14.79 -5.79 -14.60
C SER A 119 -14.24 -4.72 -15.56
N THR A 120 -14.44 -3.43 -15.26
CA THR A 120 -13.91 -2.31 -16.05
C THR A 120 -12.61 -1.72 -15.50
N ARG A 121 -11.96 -2.42 -14.58
CA ARG A 121 -10.64 -2.04 -14.07
C ARG A 121 -9.62 -1.88 -15.20
N PRO A 122 -8.61 -1.02 -15.05
CA PRO A 122 -7.60 -0.85 -16.09
C PRO A 122 -6.84 -2.16 -16.35
N GLN A 123 -6.44 -2.33 -17.60
CA GLN A 123 -5.59 -3.43 -18.07
C GLN A 123 -4.37 -2.83 -18.77
N MET A 124 -3.29 -3.57 -18.85
CA MET A 124 -2.10 -3.20 -19.65
C MET A 124 -1.90 -4.18 -20.79
N GLU A 125 -1.77 -3.65 -21.99
CA GLU A 125 -1.31 -4.39 -23.16
C GLU A 125 0.17 -4.78 -22.99
N ARG A 126 0.66 -5.66 -23.86
CA ARG A 126 2.01 -6.23 -23.73
C ARG A 126 3.12 -5.18 -23.68
N ASP A 127 3.07 -4.21 -24.58
CA ASP A 127 4.13 -3.18 -24.68
C ASP A 127 4.06 -2.18 -23.52
N GLU A 128 2.86 -1.85 -23.04
CA GLU A 128 2.65 -1.03 -21.87
C GLU A 128 3.16 -1.75 -20.60
N TRP A 129 2.87 -3.05 -20.49
CA TRP A 129 3.33 -3.88 -19.40
C TRP A 129 4.86 -3.89 -19.29
N GLN A 130 5.55 -4.10 -20.41
CA GLN A 130 7.01 -4.13 -20.42
C GLN A 130 7.58 -2.78 -19.93
N LYS A 131 7.09 -1.67 -20.48
CA LYS A 131 7.52 -0.32 -20.06
C LYS A 131 7.22 -0.04 -18.59
N PHE A 132 6.07 -0.50 -18.10
CA PHE A 132 5.72 -0.37 -16.69
C PHE A 132 6.68 -1.14 -15.79
N CYS A 133 7.01 -2.41 -16.14
CA CYS A 133 7.96 -3.22 -15.38
C CYS A 133 9.37 -2.62 -15.36
N GLU A 134 9.83 -2.03 -16.46
CA GLU A 134 11.10 -1.31 -16.54
C GLU A 134 11.10 -0.08 -15.60
N LYS A 135 10.07 0.76 -15.69
CA LYS A 135 9.93 1.97 -14.86
C LYS A 135 9.83 1.65 -13.36
N ILE A 136 9.00 0.69 -12.98
CA ILE A 136 8.83 0.36 -11.56
C ILE A 136 10.07 -0.32 -10.99
N SER A 137 10.82 -1.07 -11.80
CA SER A 137 12.11 -1.64 -11.39
C SER A 137 13.17 -0.57 -11.15
N GLU A 138 13.20 0.46 -12.00
CA GLU A 138 14.09 1.62 -11.82
C GLU A 138 13.71 2.42 -10.56
N LEU A 139 12.41 2.70 -10.37
CA LEU A 139 11.92 3.41 -9.19
C LEU A 139 12.15 2.60 -7.91
N GLY A 140 11.95 1.28 -7.95
CA GLY A 140 12.21 0.39 -6.82
C GLY A 140 13.66 0.38 -6.38
N LYS A 141 14.61 0.35 -7.32
CA LYS A 141 16.04 0.49 -7.02
C LYS A 141 16.36 1.83 -6.38
N TYR A 142 15.85 2.92 -6.96
CA TYR A 142 16.03 4.25 -6.39
C TYR A 142 15.54 4.34 -4.95
N LEU A 143 14.33 3.83 -4.66
CA LEU A 143 13.77 3.86 -3.31
C LEU A 143 14.54 2.95 -2.33
N GLU A 144 15.05 1.81 -2.80
CA GLU A 144 15.90 0.91 -2.00
C GLU A 144 17.24 1.59 -1.67
N ASP A 145 17.87 2.25 -2.64
CA ASP A 145 19.12 3.03 -2.47
C ASP A 145 18.92 4.21 -1.49
N GLU A 146 17.73 4.82 -1.49
CA GLU A 146 17.33 5.84 -0.51
C GLU A 146 17.02 5.27 0.88
N GLY A 147 17.10 3.95 1.09
CA GLY A 147 16.80 3.28 2.34
C GLY A 147 15.30 3.15 2.67
N MET A 148 14.42 3.32 1.67
CA MET A 148 12.97 3.24 1.82
C MET A 148 12.38 2.28 0.77
N PRO A 149 12.47 0.96 0.98
CA PRO A 149 12.04 0.01 -0.03
C PRO A 149 10.54 0.10 -0.35
N LEU A 150 10.23 -0.12 -1.62
CA LEU A 150 8.88 -0.16 -2.16
C LEU A 150 8.25 -1.54 -1.89
N ALA A 151 7.06 -1.55 -1.30
CA ALA A 151 6.21 -2.73 -1.14
C ALA A 151 4.95 -2.58 -2.01
N TYR A 152 4.94 -3.22 -3.19
CA TYR A 152 3.82 -3.11 -4.11
C TYR A 152 2.56 -3.78 -3.54
N HIS A 153 1.49 -3.03 -3.46
CA HIS A 153 0.19 -3.51 -3.00
C HIS A 153 -0.72 -3.83 -4.21
N HIS A 154 -0.99 -5.11 -4.44
CA HIS A 154 -2.05 -5.52 -5.36
C HIS A 154 -3.40 -5.14 -4.76
N HIS A 155 -4.25 -4.47 -5.53
CA HIS A 155 -5.47 -3.88 -4.99
C HIS A 155 -6.65 -4.00 -5.96
N MET A 156 -7.84 -4.26 -5.42
CA MET A 156 -9.07 -4.27 -6.21
C MET A 156 -9.23 -2.98 -7.01
N GLY A 157 -9.72 -3.10 -8.25
CA GLY A 157 -9.99 -1.95 -9.11
C GLY A 157 -8.74 -1.30 -9.72
N THR A 158 -7.55 -1.79 -9.43
CA THR A 158 -6.28 -1.32 -10.04
C THR A 158 -5.83 -2.23 -11.17
N VAL A 159 -4.73 -1.87 -11.82
CA VAL A 159 -4.14 -2.66 -12.91
C VAL A 159 -3.50 -3.96 -12.43
N ILE A 160 -3.05 -4.03 -11.17
CA ILE A 160 -2.54 -5.25 -10.52
C ILE A 160 -3.53 -5.65 -9.42
N GLU A 161 -4.42 -6.57 -9.72
CA GLU A 161 -5.49 -7.01 -8.83
C GLU A 161 -5.41 -8.50 -8.53
N THR A 162 -5.30 -9.31 -9.57
CA THR A 162 -5.40 -10.76 -9.45
C THR A 162 -4.09 -11.41 -9.03
N GLN A 163 -4.17 -12.66 -8.56
CA GLN A 163 -2.98 -13.48 -8.32
C GLN A 163 -2.08 -13.53 -9.55
N LYS A 164 -2.65 -13.75 -10.74
CA LYS A 164 -1.90 -13.78 -12.00
C LYS A 164 -1.19 -12.46 -12.30
N ASP A 165 -1.85 -11.31 -12.03
CA ASP A 165 -1.20 -10.00 -12.19
C ASP A 165 -0.03 -9.85 -11.22
N THR A 166 -0.21 -10.31 -9.97
CA THR A 166 0.81 -10.29 -8.92
C THR A 166 2.01 -11.16 -9.26
N GLU A 167 1.79 -12.41 -9.68
CA GLU A 167 2.84 -13.31 -10.14
C GLU A 167 3.60 -12.70 -11.32
N ARG A 168 2.87 -12.22 -12.31
CA ARG A 168 3.44 -11.58 -13.49
C ARG A 168 4.28 -10.34 -13.11
N LEU A 169 3.84 -9.53 -12.13
CA LEU A 169 4.63 -8.40 -11.62
C LEU A 169 5.94 -8.88 -11.01
N ILE A 170 5.87 -9.85 -10.11
CA ILE A 170 7.04 -10.41 -9.41
C ILE A 170 8.05 -10.96 -10.41
N GLU A 171 7.60 -11.71 -11.41
CA GLU A 171 8.46 -12.40 -12.39
C GLU A 171 9.10 -11.46 -13.41
N ASN A 172 8.50 -10.29 -13.65
CA ASN A 172 8.95 -9.34 -14.69
C ASN A 172 9.60 -8.08 -14.12
N THR A 173 9.80 -7.99 -12.80
CA THR A 173 10.42 -6.82 -12.17
C THR A 173 11.66 -7.20 -11.36
N HIS A 174 12.53 -6.20 -11.15
CA HIS A 174 13.69 -6.34 -10.30
C HIS A 174 13.31 -6.69 -8.86
N GLU A 175 14.17 -7.36 -8.12
CA GLU A 175 13.94 -7.81 -6.74
C GLU A 175 13.70 -6.66 -5.73
N SER A 176 14.12 -5.43 -6.04
CA SER A 176 13.79 -4.23 -5.27
C SER A 176 12.31 -3.87 -5.26
N VAL A 177 11.53 -4.37 -6.22
CA VAL A 177 10.07 -4.26 -6.20
C VAL A 177 9.51 -5.33 -5.27
N LYS A 178 9.43 -5.04 -3.99
CA LYS A 178 8.86 -5.95 -2.99
C LYS A 178 7.33 -5.95 -3.05
N LEU A 179 6.70 -6.83 -2.30
CA LEU A 179 5.25 -7.02 -2.27
C LEU A 179 4.69 -6.70 -0.89
N THR A 180 3.58 -5.97 -0.87
CA THR A 180 2.62 -6.01 0.23
C THR A 180 1.60 -7.09 -0.09
N LEU A 181 1.65 -8.22 0.63
CA LEU A 181 0.65 -9.27 0.49
C LEU A 181 -0.60 -8.92 1.31
N ASP A 182 -1.68 -8.58 0.64
CA ASP A 182 -2.99 -8.34 1.28
C ASP A 182 -3.89 -9.56 1.13
N THR A 183 -4.21 -10.21 2.25
CA THR A 183 -4.99 -11.45 2.24
C THR A 183 -6.44 -11.22 1.80
N GLY A 184 -7.02 -10.05 2.11
CA GLY A 184 -8.38 -9.70 1.72
C GLY A 184 -8.50 -9.40 0.23
N HIS A 185 -7.61 -8.57 -0.32
CA HIS A 185 -7.60 -8.28 -1.76
C HIS A 185 -7.30 -9.52 -2.60
N MET A 186 -6.40 -10.39 -2.11
CA MET A 186 -6.11 -11.65 -2.79
C MET A 186 -7.34 -12.56 -2.82
N LEU A 187 -8.02 -12.73 -1.69
CA LEU A 187 -9.26 -13.52 -1.60
C LEU A 187 -10.38 -12.91 -2.45
N PHE A 188 -10.54 -11.58 -2.44
CA PHE A 188 -11.49 -10.85 -3.28
C PHE A 188 -11.30 -11.17 -4.77
N ALA A 189 -10.05 -11.18 -5.23
CA ALA A 189 -9.66 -11.53 -6.59
C ALA A 189 -9.66 -13.06 -6.87
N LYS A 190 -10.16 -13.89 -5.94
CA LYS A 190 -10.19 -15.36 -6.01
C LYS A 190 -8.79 -15.99 -6.09
N GLY A 191 -7.78 -15.32 -5.55
CA GLY A 191 -6.42 -15.81 -5.45
C GLY A 191 -6.14 -16.53 -4.13
N ASP A 192 -4.96 -17.12 -4.04
CA ASP A 192 -4.48 -17.88 -2.89
C ASP A 192 -3.24 -17.21 -2.27
N SER A 193 -3.45 -16.53 -1.13
CA SER A 193 -2.36 -15.87 -0.39
C SER A 193 -1.31 -16.86 0.12
N LYS A 194 -1.72 -18.11 0.44
CA LYS A 194 -0.80 -19.15 0.88
C LYS A 194 0.14 -19.57 -0.26
N TYR A 195 -0.40 -19.69 -1.47
CA TYR A 195 0.40 -19.97 -2.65
C TYR A 195 1.45 -18.89 -2.90
N ILE A 196 1.05 -17.60 -2.85
CA ILE A 196 1.99 -16.48 -3.00
C ILE A 196 3.06 -16.51 -1.92
N LEU A 197 2.69 -16.73 -0.65
CA LEU A 197 3.63 -16.84 0.46
C LEU A 197 4.63 -17.97 0.26
N GLN A 198 4.19 -19.14 -0.21
CA GLN A 198 5.05 -20.32 -0.38
C GLN A 198 6.04 -20.17 -1.55
N ASN A 199 5.64 -19.49 -2.62
CA ASN A 199 6.44 -19.43 -3.85
C ASN A 199 7.25 -18.14 -3.99
N TYR A 200 6.85 -17.05 -3.31
CA TYR A 200 7.44 -15.72 -3.49
C TYR A 200 7.76 -15.01 -2.15
N HIS A 201 7.97 -15.76 -1.07
CA HIS A 201 8.20 -15.19 0.28
C HIS A 201 9.35 -14.18 0.34
N GLU A 202 10.41 -14.35 -0.46
CA GLU A 202 11.56 -13.43 -0.53
C GLU A 202 11.19 -12.05 -1.10
N ARG A 203 10.08 -11.97 -1.82
CA ARG A 203 9.55 -10.71 -2.35
C ARG A 203 8.57 -10.02 -1.39
N ILE A 204 8.05 -10.72 -0.38
CA ILE A 204 7.09 -10.16 0.58
C ILE A 204 7.83 -9.36 1.64
N LEU A 205 7.59 -8.05 1.68
CA LEU A 205 8.16 -7.14 2.66
C LEU A 205 7.15 -6.72 3.73
N HIS A 206 5.89 -6.60 3.34
CA HIS A 206 4.80 -6.14 4.20
C HIS A 206 3.57 -7.03 4.02
N VAL A 207 2.72 -7.11 5.06
CA VAL A 207 1.51 -7.94 5.00
C VAL A 207 0.33 -7.17 5.55
N HIS A 208 -0.75 -7.12 4.79
CA HIS A 208 -2.06 -6.71 5.28
C HIS A 208 -2.90 -7.94 5.59
N CYS A 209 -3.13 -8.20 6.88
CA CYS A 209 -4.04 -9.24 7.32
C CYS A 209 -5.48 -8.69 7.30
N LYS A 210 -6.16 -8.88 6.19
CA LYS A 210 -7.51 -8.41 5.97
C LYS A 210 -8.43 -9.61 5.73
N ASP A 211 -9.65 -9.55 6.25
CA ASP A 211 -10.71 -10.52 5.94
C ASP A 211 -11.81 -9.84 5.12
N ILE A 212 -12.58 -10.65 4.40
CA ILE A 212 -13.70 -10.18 3.59
C ILE A 212 -14.93 -11.06 3.76
N ARG A 213 -16.11 -10.46 3.68
CA ARG A 213 -17.37 -11.22 3.63
C ARG A 213 -17.63 -11.65 2.20
N LEU A 214 -17.44 -12.94 1.91
CA LEU A 214 -17.68 -13.50 0.57
C LEU A 214 -19.12 -13.26 0.07
N SER A 215 -20.10 -13.16 0.97
CA SER A 215 -21.49 -12.84 0.64
C SER A 215 -21.68 -11.46 0.02
N LEU A 216 -20.73 -10.54 0.19
CA LEU A 216 -20.77 -9.18 -0.40
C LEU A 216 -20.13 -9.12 -1.78
N ILE A 217 -19.37 -10.13 -2.19
CA ILE A 217 -18.72 -10.15 -3.53
C ILE A 217 -19.75 -10.39 -4.64
N HIS A 218 -20.91 -10.91 -4.31
CA HIS A 218 -21.96 -11.25 -5.26
C HIS A 218 -23.11 -10.23 -5.33
N ILE A 219 -22.96 -9.08 -4.69
CA ILE A 219 -23.95 -8.00 -4.73
C ILE A 219 -23.72 -7.10 -5.94
#